data_5e5c90c11113295c2256a1f98c4cda25
#
_entry.id   5e5c90c11113295c2256a1f98c4cda25
#
_cell.length_a   1.000
_cell.length_b   1.000
_cell.length_c   1.000
_cell.angle_alpha   90.00
_cell.angle_beta   90.00
_cell.angle_gamma   90.00
#
_symmetry.space_group_name_H-M   'P 1'
#
loop_
_entity.id
_entity.type
_entity.pdbx_description
1 polymer ?
#
loop_
_entity_poly.entity_id
_entity_poly.type
_entity_poly.pdbx_seq_one_letter_code
_entity_poly.pdbx_strand_id
1 'polypeptide(L)'
;FQIGGFEPCTVTDFEIPKSFGLDQTIGDTLGIGGIMRGLRTVPHLWSICEDMLALCPDAVMLQYVNPMAINTWAISARYPMIKQVGLCHSVQGTAEELARDLGRDIADIRYRAAGIIHMAFFLSFEGRQSDGSWADLYPDLRYGYSEGRFPTHTGANPRCPNFIRYEVMKHFGLFVTESSEHFAEYVPWFLKSHRPDLVKKFQIPIDEYPKRCEEQIGAWKDQVVAFREAAHIEVKQSHEYAAQIMNALSTGEI
;
A
#
# COMPACT_ATOMS: atom_id res chain seq x y z
N PHE A 1 -2.95 -12.47 -8.26
CA PHE A 1 -2.22 -12.68 -9.52
C PHE A 1 -1.17 -11.59 -9.65
N GLN A 2 0.10 -11.92 -9.56
CA GLN A 2 1.19 -10.93 -9.62
C GLN A 2 1.92 -11.09 -10.97
N ILE A 3 1.71 -10.12 -11.87
CA ILE A 3 2.30 -10.12 -13.20
C ILE A 3 3.50 -9.16 -13.18
N GLY A 4 4.65 -9.59 -13.74
CA GLY A 4 5.77 -8.71 -14.07
C GLY A 4 6.64 -8.21 -12.89
N GLY A 5 6.56 -8.84 -11.74
CA GLY A 5 7.25 -8.39 -10.55
C GLY A 5 8.22 -9.37 -9.88
N PHE A 6 8.67 -10.41 -10.59
CA PHE A 6 9.66 -11.36 -10.05
C PHE A 6 11.02 -11.22 -10.72
N GLU A 7 12.08 -11.70 -10.02
CA GLU A 7 13.39 -11.82 -10.61
C GLU A 7 13.36 -12.40 -12.05
N PRO A 8 14.20 -11.94 -12.94
CA PRO A 8 15.30 -10.96 -12.74
C PRO A 8 14.88 -9.50 -12.90
N CYS A 9 13.65 -9.21 -13.30
CA CYS A 9 13.21 -7.85 -13.65
C CYS A 9 13.26 -6.91 -12.44
N THR A 10 12.87 -7.37 -11.26
CA THR A 10 12.87 -6.55 -10.04
C THR A 10 14.29 -6.10 -9.70
N VAL A 11 15.28 -7.00 -9.75
CA VAL A 11 16.67 -6.65 -9.49
C VAL A 11 17.15 -5.60 -10.48
N THR A 12 16.85 -5.76 -11.77
CA THR A 12 17.23 -4.79 -12.81
C THR A 12 16.59 -3.42 -12.59
N ASP A 13 15.33 -3.38 -12.18
CA ASP A 13 14.61 -2.13 -11.88
C ASP A 13 15.18 -1.37 -10.66
N PHE A 14 15.99 -2.03 -9.83
CA PHE A 14 16.69 -1.44 -8.69
C PHE A 14 18.16 -1.13 -9.01
N GLU A 15 18.89 -2.08 -9.57
CA GLU A 15 20.33 -1.98 -9.80
C GLU A 15 20.68 -0.90 -10.86
N ILE A 16 19.90 -0.81 -11.93
CA ILE A 16 20.14 0.21 -12.96
C ILE A 16 19.96 1.63 -12.40
N PRO A 17 18.81 1.99 -11.79
CA PRO A 17 18.65 3.31 -11.17
C PRO A 17 19.70 3.61 -10.10
N LYS A 18 20.07 2.63 -9.30
CA LYS A 18 21.10 2.77 -8.28
C LYS A 18 22.46 3.15 -8.87
N SER A 19 22.82 2.60 -10.03
CA SER A 19 24.05 2.97 -10.72
C SER A 19 24.09 4.45 -11.15
N PHE A 20 22.94 5.10 -11.20
CA PHE A 20 22.78 6.53 -11.45
C PHE A 20 22.51 7.35 -10.18
N GLY A 21 22.65 6.75 -9.00
CA GLY A 21 22.48 7.41 -7.71
C GLY A 21 21.03 7.54 -7.22
N LEU A 22 20.11 6.75 -7.79
CA LEU A 22 18.72 6.68 -7.36
C LEU A 22 18.46 5.40 -6.55
N ASP A 23 18.34 5.54 -5.25
CA ASP A 23 17.92 4.47 -4.36
C ASP A 23 16.39 4.35 -4.33
N GLN A 24 15.89 3.13 -4.21
CA GLN A 24 14.46 2.82 -4.08
C GLN A 24 14.24 1.89 -2.87
N THR A 25 13.03 1.88 -2.35
CA THR A 25 12.61 0.99 -1.24
C THR A 25 11.78 -0.18 -1.76
N ILE A 26 10.60 0.11 -2.31
CA ILE A 26 9.66 -0.86 -2.87
C ILE A 26 9.63 -0.79 -4.41
N GLY A 27 9.73 0.40 -4.99
CA GLY A 27 9.88 0.63 -6.43
C GLY A 27 8.80 0.01 -7.33
N ASP A 28 7.58 -0.19 -6.82
CA ASP A 28 6.54 -0.97 -7.51
C ASP A 28 5.32 -0.16 -7.96
N THR A 29 5.21 1.11 -7.56
CA THR A 29 4.01 1.91 -7.81
C THR A 29 4.30 3.22 -8.53
N LEU A 30 5.26 4.00 -8.07
CA LEU A 30 5.68 5.28 -8.65
C LEU A 30 7.19 5.25 -8.95
N GLY A 31 7.68 6.31 -9.61
CA GLY A 31 9.09 6.40 -9.99
C GLY A 31 9.46 5.45 -11.12
N ILE A 32 10.76 5.24 -11.34
CA ILE A 32 11.26 4.45 -12.46
C ILE A 32 10.88 2.97 -12.34
N GLY A 33 10.95 2.40 -11.15
CA GLY A 33 10.55 1.00 -10.90
C GLY A 33 9.06 0.79 -11.19
N GLY A 34 8.19 1.68 -10.71
CA GLY A 34 6.76 1.64 -11.01
C GLY A 34 6.44 1.77 -12.50
N ILE A 35 7.13 2.67 -13.21
CA ILE A 35 6.98 2.84 -14.67
C ILE A 35 7.38 1.56 -15.41
N MET A 36 8.55 1.00 -15.10
CA MET A 36 9.05 -0.21 -15.77
C MET A 36 8.15 -1.42 -15.49
N ARG A 37 7.67 -1.54 -14.27
CA ARG A 37 6.71 -2.58 -13.89
C ARG A 37 5.37 -2.40 -14.61
N GLY A 38 4.85 -1.17 -14.70
CA GLY A 38 3.63 -0.86 -15.44
C GLY A 38 3.74 -1.22 -16.91
N LEU A 39 4.84 -0.88 -17.57
CA LEU A 39 5.09 -1.22 -18.97
C LEU A 39 5.06 -2.74 -19.22
N ARG A 40 5.48 -3.56 -18.26
CA ARG A 40 5.40 -5.02 -18.36
C ARG A 40 4.02 -5.57 -18.00
N THR A 41 3.30 -4.92 -17.10
CA THR A 41 2.02 -5.42 -16.56
C THR A 41 0.84 -5.06 -17.47
N VAL A 42 0.81 -3.84 -17.98
CA VAL A 42 -0.32 -3.30 -18.76
C VAL A 42 -0.70 -4.17 -19.96
N PRO A 43 0.23 -4.70 -20.78
CA PRO A 43 -0.14 -5.55 -21.92
C PRO A 43 -0.93 -6.81 -21.50
N HIS A 44 -0.57 -7.41 -20.38
CA HIS A 44 -1.29 -8.59 -19.87
C HIS A 44 -2.69 -8.22 -19.36
N LEU A 45 -2.83 -7.06 -18.70
CA LEU A 45 -4.14 -6.58 -18.27
C LEU A 45 -5.04 -6.24 -19.46
N TRP A 46 -4.47 -5.71 -20.53
CA TRP A 46 -5.21 -5.46 -21.77
C TRP A 46 -5.72 -6.77 -22.41
N SER A 47 -4.91 -7.82 -22.44
CA SER A 47 -5.36 -9.14 -22.91
C SER A 47 -6.52 -9.68 -22.06
N ILE A 48 -6.44 -9.52 -20.74
CA ILE A 48 -7.55 -9.90 -19.83
C ILE A 48 -8.81 -9.07 -20.14
N CYS A 49 -8.67 -7.77 -20.40
CA CYS A 49 -9.80 -6.92 -20.78
C CYS A 49 -10.45 -7.35 -22.11
N GLU A 50 -9.65 -7.75 -23.10
CA GLU A 50 -10.14 -8.30 -24.37
C GLU A 50 -10.95 -9.58 -24.16
N ASP A 51 -10.44 -10.50 -23.34
CA ASP A 51 -11.15 -11.73 -22.96
C ASP A 51 -12.45 -11.42 -22.18
N MET A 52 -12.41 -10.48 -21.24
CA MET A 52 -13.60 -10.04 -20.51
C MET A 52 -14.68 -9.49 -21.43
N LEU A 53 -14.33 -8.62 -22.37
CA LEU A 53 -15.29 -8.05 -23.31
C LEU A 53 -15.91 -9.12 -24.22
N ALA A 54 -15.17 -10.17 -24.56
CA ALA A 54 -15.65 -11.25 -25.41
C ALA A 54 -16.49 -12.28 -24.64
N LEU A 55 -16.14 -12.60 -23.40
CA LEU A 55 -16.70 -13.73 -22.69
C LEU A 55 -17.65 -13.35 -21.53
N CYS A 56 -17.42 -12.20 -20.89
CA CYS A 56 -18.17 -11.74 -19.71
C CYS A 56 -18.21 -10.21 -19.61
N PRO A 57 -18.85 -9.51 -20.58
CA PRO A 57 -18.79 -8.05 -20.68
C PRO A 57 -19.40 -7.31 -19.48
N ASP A 58 -20.26 -7.97 -18.72
CA ASP A 58 -20.90 -7.41 -17.53
C ASP A 58 -20.10 -7.62 -16.24
N ALA A 59 -19.02 -8.39 -16.28
CA ALA A 59 -18.18 -8.64 -15.12
C ALA A 59 -17.47 -7.36 -14.63
N VAL A 60 -17.25 -7.27 -13.33
CA VAL A 60 -16.49 -6.19 -12.71
C VAL A 60 -15.07 -6.68 -12.37
N MET A 61 -14.07 -5.97 -12.83
CA MET A 61 -12.67 -6.25 -12.49
C MET A 61 -12.32 -5.59 -11.16
N LEU A 62 -12.04 -6.37 -10.12
CA LEU A 62 -11.48 -5.92 -8.85
C LEU A 62 -9.95 -6.11 -8.89
N GLN A 63 -9.21 -5.02 -9.02
CA GLN A 63 -7.82 -5.04 -9.42
C GLN A 63 -6.90 -4.57 -8.27
N TYR A 64 -6.05 -5.48 -7.75
CA TYR A 64 -5.04 -5.21 -6.71
C TYR A 64 -3.60 -5.17 -7.25
N VAL A 65 -3.40 -5.35 -8.55
CA VAL A 65 -2.05 -5.47 -9.12
C VAL A 65 -1.35 -4.11 -9.16
N ASN A 66 -0.16 -4.02 -8.58
CA ASN A 66 0.68 -2.83 -8.70
C ASN A 66 1.44 -2.79 -10.05
N PRO A 67 1.68 -1.58 -10.57
CA PRO A 67 1.31 -0.25 -10.06
C PRO A 67 -0.18 0.06 -10.29
N MET A 68 -0.98 0.03 -9.24
CA MET A 68 -2.44 0.05 -9.34
C MET A 68 -2.98 1.28 -10.08
N ALA A 69 -2.48 2.47 -9.76
CA ALA A 69 -2.94 3.70 -10.40
C ALA A 69 -2.62 3.71 -11.91
N ILE A 70 -1.40 3.31 -12.31
CA ILE A 70 -1.00 3.22 -13.72
C ILE A 70 -1.88 2.19 -14.44
N ASN A 71 -2.06 1.02 -13.86
CA ASN A 71 -2.84 -0.07 -14.43
C ASN A 71 -4.32 0.33 -14.62
N THR A 72 -4.93 0.90 -13.59
CA THR A 72 -6.32 1.36 -13.63
C THR A 72 -6.51 2.45 -14.69
N TRP A 73 -5.59 3.40 -14.77
CA TRP A 73 -5.63 4.46 -15.77
C TRP A 73 -5.44 3.91 -17.18
N ALA A 74 -4.48 3.02 -17.40
CA ALA A 74 -4.22 2.40 -18.69
C ALA A 74 -5.43 1.57 -19.21
N ILE A 75 -6.12 0.86 -18.30
CA ILE A 75 -7.35 0.14 -18.63
C ILE A 75 -8.45 1.13 -19.01
N SER A 76 -8.70 2.16 -18.18
CA SER A 76 -9.75 3.15 -18.45
C SER A 76 -9.53 3.91 -19.75
N ALA A 77 -8.27 4.19 -20.11
CA ALA A 77 -7.94 4.90 -21.32
C ALA A 77 -8.17 4.07 -22.60
N ARG A 78 -7.88 2.75 -22.55
CA ARG A 78 -8.00 1.87 -23.71
C ARG A 78 -9.33 1.12 -23.78
N TYR A 79 -9.87 0.73 -22.65
CA TYR A 79 -11.09 -0.06 -22.51
C TYR A 79 -12.08 0.61 -21.57
N PRO A 80 -12.64 1.78 -21.91
CA PRO A 80 -13.52 2.54 -21.03
C PRO A 80 -14.83 1.81 -20.70
N MET A 81 -15.15 0.76 -21.41
CA MET A 81 -16.34 -0.09 -21.18
C MET A 81 -16.11 -1.13 -20.06
N ILE A 82 -14.87 -1.41 -19.68
CA ILE A 82 -14.59 -2.33 -18.58
C ILE A 82 -14.96 -1.67 -17.27
N LYS A 83 -15.88 -2.30 -16.56
CA LYS A 83 -16.22 -1.93 -15.19
C LYS A 83 -15.07 -2.38 -14.28
N GLN A 84 -14.34 -1.44 -13.69
CA GLN A 84 -13.19 -1.77 -12.85
C GLN A 84 -13.13 -0.93 -11.58
N VAL A 85 -12.53 -1.51 -10.56
CA VAL A 85 -12.15 -0.83 -9.32
C VAL A 85 -10.70 -1.18 -8.98
N GLY A 86 -9.84 -0.17 -8.87
CA GLY A 86 -8.48 -0.33 -8.33
C GLY A 86 -8.53 -0.33 -6.81
N LEU A 87 -7.91 -1.33 -6.19
CA LEU A 87 -7.99 -1.61 -4.76
C LEU A 87 -6.61 -1.66 -4.12
N CYS A 88 -6.52 -1.27 -2.85
CA CYS A 88 -5.32 -1.38 -2.02
C CYS A 88 -5.71 -1.44 -0.54
N HIS A 89 -4.85 -2.03 0.28
CA HIS A 89 -5.11 -2.23 1.72
C HIS A 89 -4.53 -1.13 2.61
N SER A 90 -3.80 -0.16 2.05
CA SER A 90 -3.03 0.83 2.84
C SER A 90 -3.91 1.75 3.70
N VAL A 91 -5.08 2.14 3.20
CA VAL A 91 -5.98 3.04 3.94
C VAL A 91 -6.50 2.37 5.20
N GLN A 92 -7.06 1.17 5.07
CA GLN A 92 -7.62 0.40 6.19
C GLN A 92 -6.52 0.02 7.19
N GLY A 93 -5.43 -0.56 6.70
CA GLY A 93 -4.30 -0.96 7.55
C GLY A 93 -3.71 0.22 8.31
N THR A 94 -3.59 1.39 7.69
CA THR A 94 -3.11 2.60 8.39
C THR A 94 -4.13 3.11 9.41
N ALA A 95 -5.43 3.07 9.10
CA ALA A 95 -6.45 3.47 10.07
C ALA A 95 -6.40 2.59 11.33
N GLU A 96 -6.21 1.28 11.18
CA GLU A 96 -6.04 0.35 12.29
C GLU A 96 -4.75 0.58 13.08
N GLU A 97 -3.65 0.91 12.39
CA GLU A 97 -2.40 1.29 13.06
C GLU A 97 -2.60 2.52 13.94
N LEU A 98 -3.20 3.57 13.40
CA LEU A 98 -3.46 4.81 14.13
C LEU A 98 -4.43 4.60 15.29
N ALA A 99 -5.47 3.78 15.11
CA ALA A 99 -6.39 3.42 16.18
C ALA A 99 -5.64 2.73 17.32
N ARG A 100 -4.76 1.78 17.00
CA ARG A 100 -3.93 1.05 17.97
C ARG A 100 -2.94 1.98 18.67
N ASP A 101 -2.29 2.89 17.96
CA ASP A 101 -1.39 3.90 18.53
C ASP A 101 -2.12 4.77 19.56
N LEU A 102 -3.40 5.07 19.32
CA LEU A 102 -4.25 5.84 20.22
C LEU A 102 -4.94 5.00 21.31
N GLY A 103 -4.75 3.67 21.29
CA GLY A 103 -5.42 2.75 22.24
C GLY A 103 -6.94 2.68 22.04
N ARG A 104 -7.43 2.83 20.80
CA ARG A 104 -8.86 2.81 20.44
C ARG A 104 -9.21 1.58 19.60
N ASP A 105 -10.46 1.15 19.68
CA ASP A 105 -11.00 0.17 18.74
C ASP A 105 -11.23 0.82 17.36
N ILE A 106 -10.90 0.11 16.29
CA ILE A 106 -11.14 0.58 14.92
C ILE A 106 -12.64 0.78 14.64
N ALA A 107 -13.52 0.05 15.31
CA ALA A 107 -14.97 0.22 15.22
C ALA A 107 -15.46 1.59 15.72
N ASP A 108 -14.67 2.26 16.55
CA ASP A 108 -14.93 3.59 17.08
C ASP A 108 -14.18 4.69 16.31
N ILE A 109 -13.64 4.36 15.14
CA ILE A 109 -12.94 5.30 14.27
C ILE A 109 -13.74 5.53 12.99
N ARG A 110 -13.84 6.78 12.56
CA ARG A 110 -14.26 7.15 11.21
C ARG A 110 -13.23 8.08 10.59
N TYR A 111 -13.07 7.97 9.29
CA TYR A 111 -12.09 8.77 8.56
C TYR A 111 -12.55 9.06 7.14
N ARG A 112 -11.96 10.07 6.54
CA ARG A 112 -12.01 10.33 5.10
C ARG A 112 -10.60 10.44 4.57
N ALA A 113 -10.34 9.77 3.46
CA ALA A 113 -9.05 9.84 2.77
C ALA A 113 -9.24 10.34 1.34
N ALA A 114 -8.27 11.07 0.81
CA ALA A 114 -8.25 11.51 -0.58
C ALA A 114 -6.81 11.63 -1.09
N GLY A 115 -6.65 11.41 -2.40
CA GLY A 115 -5.39 11.45 -3.11
C GLY A 115 -5.33 10.33 -4.14
N ILE A 116 -4.16 10.12 -4.72
CA ILE A 116 -3.88 8.97 -5.58
C ILE A 116 -3.07 7.95 -4.78
N ILE A 117 -3.18 6.69 -5.15
CA ILE A 117 -2.42 5.63 -4.49
C ILE A 117 -0.98 5.62 -5.04
N HIS A 118 0.07 5.59 -4.25
CA HIS A 118 0.11 5.57 -2.78
C HIS A 118 0.45 6.96 -2.19
N MET A 119 -0.21 8.01 -2.71
CA MET A 119 0.01 9.42 -2.32
C MET A 119 -1.32 10.05 -1.87
N ALA A 120 -1.91 9.50 -0.81
CA ALA A 120 -3.16 9.98 -0.23
C ALA A 120 -2.98 10.37 1.23
N PHE A 121 -3.91 11.20 1.74
CA PHE A 121 -3.93 11.69 3.10
C PHE A 121 -5.28 11.42 3.76
N PHE A 122 -5.28 11.19 5.06
CA PHE A 122 -6.49 11.25 5.86
C PHE A 122 -6.89 12.72 6.05
N LEU A 123 -7.97 13.14 5.40
CA LEU A 123 -8.51 14.50 5.51
C LEU A 123 -9.22 14.72 6.84
N SER A 124 -9.80 13.65 7.41
CA SER A 124 -10.32 13.62 8.77
C SER A 124 -10.03 12.26 9.38
N PHE A 125 -9.78 12.23 10.68
CA PHE A 125 -9.60 11.04 11.48
C PHE A 125 -10.23 11.31 12.84
N GLU A 126 -11.38 10.68 13.11
CA GLU A 126 -12.23 11.01 14.25
C GLU A 126 -12.55 9.77 15.07
N GLY A 127 -12.68 9.94 16.39
CA GLY A 127 -13.02 8.88 17.30
C GLY A 127 -14.36 9.14 18.01
N ARG A 128 -15.13 8.07 18.17
CA ARG A 128 -16.38 8.10 18.92
C ARG A 128 -16.09 8.38 20.40
N GLN A 129 -16.86 9.28 20.98
CA GLN A 129 -16.80 9.62 22.40
C GLN A 129 -17.84 8.83 23.19
N SER A 130 -17.73 8.86 24.53
CA SER A 130 -18.64 8.15 25.43
C SER A 130 -20.10 8.63 25.33
N ASP A 131 -20.32 9.86 24.91
CA ASP A 131 -21.65 10.46 24.66
C ASP A 131 -22.20 10.16 23.26
N GLY A 132 -21.45 9.38 22.44
CA GLY A 132 -21.79 9.04 21.06
C GLY A 132 -21.39 10.10 20.02
N SER A 133 -20.87 11.25 20.43
CA SER A 133 -20.34 12.27 19.51
C SER A 133 -19.01 11.82 18.87
N TRP A 134 -18.57 12.58 17.86
CA TRP A 134 -17.30 12.33 17.17
C TRP A 134 -16.36 13.50 17.38
N ALA A 135 -15.12 13.21 17.75
CA ALA A 135 -14.09 14.22 17.96
C ALA A 135 -12.86 13.95 17.06
N ASP A 136 -12.23 15.04 16.61
CA ASP A 136 -10.99 14.99 15.86
C ASP A 136 -9.87 14.38 16.73
N LEU A 137 -9.15 13.40 16.18
CA LEU A 137 -8.05 12.72 16.84
C LEU A 137 -6.67 13.25 16.41
N TYR A 138 -6.59 14.18 15.50
CA TYR A 138 -5.32 14.77 15.11
C TYR A 138 -4.57 15.47 16.24
N PRO A 139 -5.22 16.16 17.19
CA PRO A 139 -4.55 16.68 18.37
C PRO A 139 -3.84 15.59 19.19
N ASP A 140 -4.51 14.44 19.38
CA ASP A 140 -3.96 13.31 20.15
C ASP A 140 -2.79 12.66 19.41
N LEU A 141 -2.87 12.51 18.09
CA LEU A 141 -1.78 11.99 17.26
C LEU A 141 -0.55 12.91 17.32
N ARG A 142 -0.74 14.22 17.19
CA ARG A 142 0.35 15.19 17.29
C ARG A 142 0.99 15.20 18.67
N TYR A 143 0.17 15.17 19.70
CA TYR A 143 0.64 15.13 21.08
C TYR A 143 1.43 13.84 21.35
N GLY A 144 0.89 12.68 20.98
CA GLY A 144 1.58 11.39 21.16
C GLY A 144 2.93 11.36 20.43
N TYR A 145 3.00 11.93 19.21
CA TYR A 145 4.26 12.03 18.48
C TYR A 145 5.26 12.97 19.15
N SER A 146 4.83 14.14 19.63
CA SER A 146 5.70 15.10 20.32
C SER A 146 6.28 14.55 21.61
N GLU A 147 5.54 13.70 22.34
CA GLU A 147 5.97 13.02 23.54
C GLU A 147 6.83 11.76 23.28
N GLY A 148 7.12 11.45 22.02
CA GLY A 148 7.88 10.27 21.64
C GLY A 148 7.18 8.95 21.87
N ARG A 149 5.84 8.96 22.03
CA ARG A 149 5.03 7.73 22.19
C ARG A 149 4.89 6.98 20.87
N PHE A 150 4.93 7.69 19.77
CA PHE A 150 4.89 7.19 18.42
C PHE A 150 6.15 7.67 17.66
N PRO A 151 6.60 6.97 16.66
CA PRO A 151 6.26 5.63 16.19
C PRO A 151 7.08 4.62 16.96
N THR A 152 6.42 3.72 17.55
CA THR A 152 7.09 2.52 17.98
C THR A 152 6.80 1.44 16.95
N HIS A 153 7.57 0.42 16.89
CA HIS A 153 7.67 -0.68 15.93
C HIS A 153 6.37 -1.42 15.55
N THR A 154 5.24 -0.74 15.53
CA THR A 154 3.90 -1.32 15.43
C THR A 154 3.26 -1.21 14.04
N GLY A 155 3.99 -0.68 13.06
CA GLY A 155 3.50 -0.68 11.68
C GLY A 155 3.34 -2.10 11.12
N ALA A 156 2.58 -2.24 10.05
CA ALA A 156 2.45 -3.48 9.29
C ALA A 156 3.81 -4.04 8.86
N ASN A 157 4.82 -3.16 8.75
CA ASN A 157 6.20 -3.54 8.50
C ASN A 157 7.09 -3.20 9.72
N PRO A 158 7.50 -4.20 10.52
CA PRO A 158 8.39 -3.98 11.66
C PRO A 158 9.77 -3.46 11.25
N ARG A 159 10.13 -3.52 9.95
CA ARG A 159 11.40 -3.03 9.40
C ARG A 159 11.38 -1.55 9.05
N CYS A 160 10.20 -0.94 8.98
CA CYS A 160 10.05 0.47 8.66
C CYS A 160 9.04 1.14 9.61
N PRO A 161 9.52 1.73 10.71
CA PRO A 161 8.66 2.46 11.64
C PRO A 161 8.05 3.70 10.97
N ASN A 162 6.97 4.20 11.58
CA ASN A 162 6.19 5.32 11.05
C ASN A 162 6.85 6.70 11.12
N PHE A 163 8.17 6.79 11.27
CA PHE A 163 8.89 8.06 11.40
C PHE A 163 8.59 9.06 10.29
N ILE A 164 8.58 8.60 9.03
CA ILE A 164 8.33 9.48 7.88
C ILE A 164 6.90 9.99 7.91
N ARG A 165 5.92 9.12 8.15
CA ARG A 165 4.49 9.49 8.16
C ARG A 165 4.19 10.53 9.24
N TYR A 166 4.73 10.36 10.43
CA TYR A 166 4.61 11.33 11.52
C TYR A 166 5.36 12.64 11.25
N GLU A 167 6.55 12.57 10.64
CA GLU A 167 7.27 13.79 10.24
C GLU A 167 6.48 14.57 9.18
N VAL A 168 5.88 13.87 8.22
CA VAL A 168 4.98 14.48 7.21
C VAL A 168 3.76 15.12 7.89
N MET A 169 3.11 14.42 8.82
CA MET A 169 1.99 14.98 9.57
C MET A 169 2.38 16.25 10.34
N LYS A 170 3.56 16.28 10.92
CA LYS A 170 4.09 17.47 11.61
C LYS A 170 4.18 18.70 10.70
N HIS A 171 4.56 18.51 9.44
CA HIS A 171 4.73 19.61 8.48
C HIS A 171 3.46 19.97 7.72
N PHE A 172 2.64 18.99 7.37
CA PHE A 172 1.44 19.18 6.53
C PHE A 172 0.13 19.14 7.31
N GLY A 173 0.17 18.76 8.58
CA GLY A 173 -1.01 18.69 9.43
C GLY A 173 -1.88 17.45 9.23
N LEU A 174 -1.63 16.65 8.19
CA LEU A 174 -2.40 15.47 7.81
C LEU A 174 -1.49 14.22 7.74
N PHE A 175 -2.05 13.06 8.09
CA PHE A 175 -1.33 11.79 8.07
C PHE A 175 -1.49 11.11 6.71
N VAL A 176 -0.41 10.53 6.19
CA VAL A 176 -0.42 9.82 4.91
C VAL A 176 -0.95 8.39 5.06
N THR A 177 -1.66 7.91 4.05
CA THR A 177 -2.32 6.60 4.07
C THR A 177 -1.39 5.43 3.79
N GLU A 178 -0.23 5.69 3.19
CA GLU A 178 0.70 4.64 2.80
C GLU A 178 1.88 4.54 3.77
N SER A 179 2.56 3.40 3.76
CA SER A 179 3.70 3.13 4.64
C SER A 179 4.86 4.10 4.46
N SER A 180 5.72 4.19 5.47
CA SER A 180 6.88 5.09 5.43
C SER A 180 7.87 4.75 4.34
N GLU A 181 8.08 3.45 4.05
CA GLU A 181 8.99 3.04 2.98
C GLU A 181 8.52 3.49 1.60
N HIS A 182 7.23 3.34 1.30
CA HIS A 182 6.67 3.83 0.04
C HIS A 182 6.73 5.35 -0.07
N PHE A 183 6.28 6.05 0.98
CA PHE A 183 6.29 7.51 0.95
C PHE A 183 7.69 8.09 0.80
N ALA A 184 8.70 7.44 1.40
CA ALA A 184 10.10 7.88 1.32
C ALA A 184 10.61 8.02 -0.11
N GLU A 185 10.23 7.10 -1.00
CA GLU A 185 10.72 7.08 -2.38
C GLU A 185 9.86 7.92 -3.35
N TYR A 186 8.62 8.25 -2.97
CA TYR A 186 7.71 9.00 -3.84
C TYR A 186 7.89 10.52 -3.75
N VAL A 187 8.65 11.01 -2.78
CA VAL A 187 8.88 12.44 -2.57
C VAL A 187 10.38 12.75 -2.47
N PRO A 188 10.82 13.93 -2.94
CA PRO A 188 12.24 14.26 -3.00
C PRO A 188 12.82 14.69 -1.64
N TRP A 189 12.15 14.40 -0.52
CA TRP A 189 12.53 14.94 0.78
C TRP A 189 13.44 14.01 1.58
N PHE A 190 13.30 12.71 1.42
CA PHE A 190 13.92 11.70 2.29
C PHE A 190 15.08 10.95 1.63
N LEU A 191 14.89 10.44 0.41
CA LEU A 191 15.93 9.74 -0.33
C LEU A 191 16.73 10.73 -1.18
N LYS A 192 17.92 11.08 -0.72
CA LYS A 192 18.83 12.02 -1.39
C LYS A 192 20.24 11.45 -1.34
N SER A 193 20.90 11.30 -2.49
CA SER A 193 22.24 10.73 -2.61
C SER A 193 23.29 11.45 -1.73
N HIS A 194 23.12 12.75 -1.51
CA HIS A 194 24.00 13.58 -0.67
C HIS A 194 23.57 13.66 0.81
N ARG A 195 22.51 12.94 1.23
CA ARG A 195 21.96 12.98 2.60
C ARG A 195 21.70 11.57 3.15
N PRO A 196 22.75 10.72 3.26
CA PRO A 196 22.59 9.38 3.83
C PRO A 196 22.20 9.41 5.32
N ASP A 197 22.41 10.54 6.00
CA ASP A 197 21.95 10.77 7.36
C ASP A 197 20.42 10.67 7.50
N LEU A 198 19.66 11.07 6.48
CA LEU A 198 18.19 10.97 6.49
C LEU A 198 17.73 9.51 6.43
N VAL A 199 18.38 8.68 5.62
CA VAL A 199 18.11 7.25 5.55
C VAL A 199 18.26 6.60 6.92
N LYS A 200 19.37 6.93 7.61
CA LYS A 200 19.62 6.44 8.97
C LYS A 200 18.63 7.01 9.98
N LYS A 201 18.38 8.33 9.94
CA LYS A 201 17.45 9.01 10.87
C LYS A 201 16.05 8.43 10.83
N PHE A 202 15.53 8.20 9.63
CA PHE A 202 14.16 7.73 9.41
C PHE A 202 14.06 6.20 9.23
N GLN A 203 15.19 5.49 9.37
CA GLN A 203 15.26 4.02 9.23
C GLN A 203 14.64 3.53 7.93
N ILE A 204 15.02 4.17 6.81
CA ILE A 204 14.45 3.87 5.50
C ILE A 204 15.07 2.56 4.97
N PRO A 205 14.27 1.54 4.67
CA PRO A 205 14.79 0.24 4.22
C PRO A 205 15.07 0.27 2.71
N ILE A 206 16.26 0.70 2.34
CA ILE A 206 16.72 0.64 0.94
C ILE A 206 16.71 -0.83 0.46
N ASP A 207 16.26 -1.05 -0.79
CA ASP A 207 16.15 -2.37 -1.42
C ASP A 207 15.23 -3.34 -0.65
N GLU A 208 14.21 -2.85 -0.01
CA GLU A 208 13.28 -3.68 0.76
C GLU A 208 12.56 -4.70 -0.12
N TYR A 209 12.10 -4.29 -1.31
CA TYR A 209 11.37 -5.19 -2.19
C TYR A 209 12.24 -6.35 -2.76
N PRO A 210 13.46 -6.12 -3.25
CA PRO A 210 14.39 -7.19 -3.58
C PRO A 210 14.60 -8.19 -2.43
N LYS A 211 14.80 -7.71 -1.20
CA LYS A 211 14.93 -8.56 -0.02
C LYS A 211 13.68 -9.41 0.24
N ARG A 212 12.50 -8.83 0.11
CA ARG A 212 11.23 -9.58 0.22
C ARG A 212 11.12 -10.66 -0.85
N CYS A 213 11.55 -10.38 -2.07
CA CYS A 213 11.58 -11.39 -3.14
C CYS A 213 12.53 -12.55 -2.80
N GLU A 214 13.74 -12.27 -2.35
CA GLU A 214 14.72 -13.28 -1.94
C GLU A 214 14.18 -14.16 -0.79
N GLU A 215 13.58 -13.55 0.22
CA GLU A 215 12.96 -14.27 1.35
C GLU A 215 11.82 -15.18 0.91
N GLN A 216 10.92 -14.69 0.03
CA GLN A 216 9.80 -15.47 -0.48
C GLN A 216 10.28 -16.64 -1.35
N ILE A 217 11.27 -16.41 -2.21
CA ILE A 217 11.87 -17.46 -3.04
C ILE A 217 12.55 -18.50 -2.14
N GLY A 218 13.31 -18.05 -1.14
CA GLY A 218 13.97 -18.94 -0.18
C GLY A 218 12.99 -19.80 0.62
N ALA A 219 11.87 -19.22 1.04
CA ALA A 219 10.84 -19.91 1.82
C ALA A 219 9.92 -20.82 0.98
N TRP A 220 9.98 -20.77 -0.35
CA TRP A 220 9.02 -21.46 -1.22
C TRP A 220 8.97 -22.98 -1.00
N LYS A 221 10.11 -23.63 -0.88
CA LYS A 221 10.18 -25.10 -0.70
C LYS A 221 9.52 -25.52 0.60
N ASP A 222 9.80 -24.80 1.67
CA ASP A 222 9.25 -25.09 3.00
C ASP A 222 7.75 -24.85 3.03
N GLN A 223 7.28 -23.80 2.38
CA GLN A 223 5.84 -23.51 2.23
C GLN A 223 5.13 -24.62 1.45
N VAL A 224 5.70 -25.12 0.36
CA VAL A 224 5.12 -26.22 -0.41
C VAL A 224 5.00 -27.48 0.45
N VAL A 225 6.02 -27.80 1.24
CA VAL A 225 5.98 -28.95 2.17
C VAL A 225 4.88 -28.72 3.23
N ALA A 226 4.89 -27.57 3.87
CA ALA A 226 3.90 -27.22 4.88
C ALA A 226 2.45 -27.33 4.37
N PHE A 227 2.18 -26.83 3.16
CA PHE A 227 0.84 -26.96 2.55
C PHE A 227 0.48 -28.40 2.20
N ARG A 228 1.41 -29.23 1.79
CA ARG A 228 1.16 -30.65 1.47
C ARG A 228 0.89 -31.49 2.72
N GLU A 229 1.54 -31.17 3.81
CA GLU A 229 1.46 -31.90 5.08
C GLU A 229 0.36 -31.37 6.00
N ALA A 230 -0.19 -30.19 5.72
CA ALA A 230 -1.24 -29.60 6.52
C ALA A 230 -2.55 -30.43 6.42
N ALA A 231 -2.96 -30.99 7.56
CA ALA A 231 -4.25 -31.66 7.68
C ALA A 231 -5.42 -30.66 7.64
N HIS A 232 -5.16 -29.41 7.95
CA HIS A 232 -6.12 -28.31 7.97
C HIS A 232 -5.41 -26.99 7.62
N ILE A 233 -6.02 -26.18 6.77
CA ILE A 233 -5.56 -24.83 6.46
C ILE A 233 -6.42 -23.84 7.26
N GLU A 234 -5.79 -23.12 8.16
CA GLU A 234 -6.46 -22.05 8.89
C GLU A 234 -6.78 -20.89 7.95
N VAL A 235 -8.06 -20.60 7.75
CA VAL A 235 -8.51 -19.43 7.01
C VAL A 235 -8.60 -18.24 7.99
N LYS A 236 -7.68 -17.31 7.85
CA LYS A 236 -7.68 -16.07 8.65
C LYS A 236 -8.48 -15.01 7.92
N GLN A 237 -9.30 -14.27 8.67
CA GLN A 237 -9.94 -13.07 8.14
C GLN A 237 -8.85 -12.06 7.76
N SER A 238 -8.89 -11.58 6.53
CA SER A 238 -7.99 -10.54 6.04
C SER A 238 -8.70 -9.17 6.02
N HIS A 239 -7.94 -8.10 5.77
CA HIS A 239 -8.48 -6.74 5.56
C HIS A 239 -9.14 -6.59 4.17
N GLU A 240 -9.67 -7.67 3.63
CA GLU A 240 -10.27 -7.71 2.31
C GLU A 240 -11.65 -7.04 2.31
N TYR A 241 -11.79 -5.97 1.55
CA TYR A 241 -13.04 -5.22 1.42
C TYR A 241 -13.70 -5.36 0.04
N ALA A 242 -13.10 -6.09 -0.89
CA ALA A 242 -13.70 -6.36 -2.20
C ALA A 242 -15.06 -7.05 -2.09
N ALA A 243 -15.25 -7.91 -1.07
CA ALA A 243 -16.54 -8.55 -0.79
C ALA A 243 -17.65 -7.52 -0.51
N GLN A 244 -17.34 -6.43 0.21
CA GLN A 244 -18.30 -5.35 0.47
C GLN A 244 -18.66 -4.61 -0.83
N ILE A 245 -17.66 -4.35 -1.69
CA ILE A 245 -17.89 -3.75 -3.01
C ILE A 245 -18.75 -4.66 -3.88
N MET A 246 -18.46 -5.97 -3.90
CA MET A 246 -19.27 -6.94 -4.64
C MET A 246 -20.72 -6.98 -4.13
N ASN A 247 -20.91 -6.94 -2.83
CA ASN A 247 -22.24 -6.87 -2.23
C ASN A 247 -22.98 -5.60 -2.66
N ALA A 248 -22.34 -4.43 -2.52
CA ALA A 248 -22.93 -3.14 -2.92
C ALA A 248 -23.31 -3.10 -4.41
N LEU A 249 -22.45 -3.65 -5.28
CA LEU A 249 -22.73 -3.74 -6.72
C LEU A 249 -23.88 -4.69 -7.04
N SER A 250 -24.08 -5.75 -6.24
CA SER A 250 -25.12 -6.76 -6.46
C SER A 250 -26.46 -6.35 -5.88
N THR A 251 -26.48 -5.70 -4.73
CA THR A 251 -27.71 -5.35 -3.99
C THR A 251 -28.12 -3.88 -4.20
N GLY A 252 -27.21 -3.00 -4.61
CA GLY A 252 -27.40 -1.55 -4.62
C GLY A 252 -27.37 -0.92 -3.22
N GLU A 253 -27.01 -1.66 -2.20
CA GLU A 253 -26.86 -1.17 -0.81
C GLU A 253 -25.42 -0.70 -0.57
N ILE A 254 -25.27 0.47 0.06
CA ILE A 254 -23.97 1.08 0.39
C ILE A 254 -23.79 1.05 1.91
#